data_c9c870bdfba220c9f5f7983e527786f9
#
_entry.id   c9c870bdfba220c9f5f7983e527786f9
#
_cell.length_a   1.000
_cell.length_b   1.000
_cell.length_c   1.000
_cell.angle_alpha   90.00
_cell.angle_beta   90.00
_cell.angle_gamma   90.00
#
_symmetry.space_group_name_H-M   'P 1'
#
loop_
_entity.id
_entity.type
_entity.pdbx_description
1 polymer ?
#
loop_
_entity_poly.entity_id
_entity_poly.type
_entity_poly.pdbx_seq_one_letter_code
_entity_poly.pdbx_strand_id
1 'polypeptide(L)'
;IDLSKNPSIISLECSDCSLNDIDVTSLSNLTTLVCSFNQLESIDISKNANLVNLYCTLNYIDLNDENNKTAFQTVSERENAEVVYEPQYLPKSAVYDETELSALIAFGKIGDNNSILNWIDENGNLIMENVQEYVQFKKIDNVYFADIIDISSTDVSGELNLSSFANLTELYCNNTSLTSLDVSGCSALEVIDCAESKLNSFVLPSNATEKNSPLYSLSCENNYLDINIFSDDVTSNINSKENAVFSYKKQIINADVDMFNSEDYNLLVDFYNQKNNDETLAWNLTKPGEWQQITWKYDSVSKEYRLNECDFNCLDISGDIDLSNATALEKYLFSGSDISTITLPPYSVPDGAFYDCTRLEAVVLTGGSEIGEDAFKYCDVLQGVYIPESITSIATTAFDESTRVKLAGADNSYVQEYANSNDLTFNPGYIACSYVVTRETKSGELNGYYAISEVTATNNESVCASDEYGYFVIFLLENGNYKCNLSHKYGIDSEFEFSISSSNYISTEPCQMINFDFHKDGYINAKDFAVLNRHIRGKDASIDEKYLDINQDGVVNTDDWSFAKYFIT
;
A
#
# COMPACT_ATOMS: atom_id res chain seq x y z
N ILE A 1 -15.32 -27.69 -45.05
CA ILE A 1 -14.72 -26.98 -46.22
C ILE A 1 -14.04 -28.06 -47.09
N ASP A 2 -14.36 -28.12 -48.39
CA ASP A 2 -13.68 -29.00 -49.32
C ASP A 2 -12.44 -28.35 -49.91
N LEU A 3 -11.26 -28.70 -49.37
CA LEU A 3 -9.96 -28.18 -49.76
C LEU A 3 -9.32 -29.00 -50.87
N SER A 4 -9.86 -30.16 -51.26
CA SER A 4 -9.30 -31.10 -52.22
C SER A 4 -9.05 -30.50 -53.63
N LYS A 5 -9.77 -29.42 -53.96
CA LYS A 5 -9.66 -28.74 -55.26
C LYS A 5 -8.58 -27.65 -55.31
N ASN A 6 -7.91 -27.39 -54.17
CA ASN A 6 -6.94 -26.29 -54.04
C ASN A 6 -5.57 -26.81 -53.52
N PRO A 7 -4.92 -27.79 -54.15
CA PRO A 7 -3.68 -28.40 -53.63
C PRO A 7 -2.50 -27.46 -53.63
N SER A 8 -2.62 -26.25 -54.21
CA SER A 8 -1.58 -25.24 -54.25
C SER A 8 -1.59 -24.30 -53.03
N ILE A 9 -2.48 -24.49 -52.08
CA ILE A 9 -2.51 -23.69 -50.84
C ILE A 9 -1.19 -23.89 -50.09
N ILE A 10 -0.54 -22.78 -49.76
CA ILE A 10 0.70 -22.73 -48.99
C ILE A 10 0.45 -22.32 -47.55
N SER A 11 -0.55 -21.44 -47.33
CA SER A 11 -0.93 -20.98 -46.00
C SER A 11 -2.45 -21.06 -45.84
N LEU A 12 -2.91 -21.67 -44.79
CA LEU A 12 -4.33 -21.76 -44.42
C LEU A 12 -4.53 -21.20 -43.02
N GLU A 13 -5.41 -20.18 -42.92
CA GLU A 13 -5.84 -19.58 -41.67
C GLU A 13 -7.34 -19.77 -41.53
N CYS A 14 -7.76 -20.47 -40.47
CA CYS A 14 -9.15 -20.81 -40.19
C CYS A 14 -9.44 -20.86 -38.68
N SER A 15 -8.78 -19.97 -37.93
CA SER A 15 -9.06 -19.83 -36.49
C SER A 15 -10.47 -19.30 -36.25
N ASP A 16 -11.05 -19.66 -35.09
CA ASP A 16 -12.38 -19.21 -34.63
C ASP A 16 -13.50 -19.41 -35.69
N CYS A 17 -13.47 -20.57 -36.35
CA CYS A 17 -14.41 -20.92 -37.39
C CYS A 17 -15.40 -22.01 -36.98
N SER A 18 -15.42 -22.40 -35.72
CA SER A 18 -16.26 -23.50 -35.17
C SER A 18 -16.14 -24.83 -35.95
N LEU A 19 -14.95 -25.14 -36.45
CA LEU A 19 -14.67 -26.35 -37.21
C LEU A 19 -14.59 -27.57 -36.29
N ASN A 20 -15.40 -28.61 -36.55
CA ASN A 20 -15.31 -29.90 -35.87
C ASN A 20 -14.28 -30.84 -36.54
N ASP A 21 -13.97 -30.61 -37.81
CA ASP A 21 -12.99 -31.38 -38.58
C ASP A 21 -12.39 -30.52 -39.69
N ILE A 22 -11.15 -30.82 -40.05
CA ILE A 22 -10.46 -30.21 -41.17
C ILE A 22 -9.57 -31.22 -41.87
N ASP A 23 -9.85 -31.46 -43.17
CA ASP A 23 -9.00 -32.31 -44.01
C ASP A 23 -7.97 -31.45 -44.79
N VAL A 24 -6.73 -31.47 -44.35
CA VAL A 24 -5.59 -30.84 -45.00
C VAL A 24 -4.68 -31.81 -45.76
N THR A 25 -5.05 -33.09 -45.85
CA THR A 25 -4.19 -34.13 -46.45
C THR A 25 -3.90 -33.93 -47.93
N SER A 26 -4.81 -33.22 -48.66
CA SER A 26 -4.63 -32.85 -50.07
C SER A 26 -3.68 -31.67 -50.30
N LEU A 27 -3.31 -30.94 -49.26
CA LEU A 27 -2.54 -29.70 -49.32
C LEU A 27 -1.04 -29.98 -49.18
N SER A 28 -0.42 -30.67 -50.16
CA SER A 28 1.00 -31.07 -50.09
C SER A 28 2.01 -29.92 -50.05
N ASN A 29 1.57 -28.70 -50.44
CA ASN A 29 2.41 -27.50 -50.41
C ASN A 29 2.23 -26.66 -49.16
N LEU A 30 1.38 -27.08 -48.20
CA LEU A 30 1.06 -26.32 -47.00
C LEU A 30 2.32 -26.16 -46.14
N THR A 31 2.68 -24.91 -45.85
CA THR A 31 3.79 -24.54 -44.96
C THR A 31 3.30 -23.94 -43.67
N THR A 32 2.11 -23.32 -43.67
CA THR A 32 1.52 -22.66 -42.51
C THR A 32 0.05 -23.08 -42.34
N LEU A 33 -0.28 -23.55 -41.15
CA LEU A 33 -1.63 -23.88 -40.74
C LEU A 33 -1.97 -23.17 -39.40
N VAL A 34 -2.96 -22.30 -39.41
CA VAL A 34 -3.50 -21.62 -38.22
C VAL A 34 -4.93 -22.02 -38.07
N CYS A 35 -5.23 -22.87 -37.09
CA CYS A 35 -6.56 -23.42 -36.83
C CYS A 35 -6.94 -23.41 -35.32
N SER A 36 -6.36 -22.50 -34.57
CA SER A 36 -6.69 -22.31 -33.16
C SER A 36 -8.15 -21.91 -32.94
N PHE A 37 -8.67 -22.09 -31.73
CA PHE A 37 -10.05 -21.71 -31.36
C PHE A 37 -11.11 -22.40 -32.23
N ASN A 38 -10.99 -23.72 -32.41
CA ASN A 38 -11.96 -24.54 -33.10
C ASN A 38 -12.43 -25.72 -32.22
N GLN A 39 -13.10 -26.68 -32.82
CA GLN A 39 -13.65 -27.86 -32.13
C GLN A 39 -13.01 -29.17 -32.62
N LEU A 40 -11.73 -29.10 -33.06
CA LEU A 40 -11.02 -30.24 -33.62
C LEU A 40 -10.66 -31.24 -32.52
N GLU A 41 -11.01 -32.51 -32.68
CA GLU A 41 -10.59 -33.59 -31.78
C GLU A 41 -9.32 -34.28 -32.26
N SER A 42 -8.98 -34.13 -33.54
CA SER A 42 -7.76 -34.61 -34.17
C SER A 42 -7.43 -33.80 -35.43
N ILE A 43 -6.22 -33.92 -35.90
CA ILE A 43 -5.80 -33.32 -37.17
C ILE A 43 -4.81 -34.26 -37.88
N ASP A 44 -5.11 -34.65 -39.11
CA ASP A 44 -4.19 -35.45 -39.91
C ASP A 44 -3.27 -34.54 -40.77
N ILE A 45 -2.06 -34.35 -40.28
CA ILE A 45 -1.01 -33.59 -40.97
C ILE A 45 0.08 -34.50 -41.59
N SER A 46 -0.18 -35.79 -41.68
CA SER A 46 0.80 -36.80 -42.16
C SER A 46 1.25 -36.59 -43.61
N LYS A 47 0.44 -35.89 -44.42
CA LYS A 47 0.71 -35.60 -45.84
C LYS A 47 1.34 -34.21 -46.08
N ASN A 48 1.45 -33.39 -45.05
CA ASN A 48 1.91 -32.02 -45.15
C ASN A 48 3.42 -31.92 -44.81
N ALA A 49 4.26 -32.54 -45.66
CA ALA A 49 5.70 -32.64 -45.42
C ALA A 49 6.41 -31.26 -45.34
N ASN A 50 5.81 -30.21 -45.93
CA ASN A 50 6.35 -28.85 -45.96
C ASN A 50 5.84 -27.97 -44.81
N LEU A 51 4.93 -28.49 -43.95
CA LEU A 51 4.36 -27.73 -42.84
C LEU A 51 5.44 -27.43 -41.80
N VAL A 52 5.70 -26.14 -41.52
CA VAL A 52 6.68 -25.68 -40.54
C VAL A 52 6.04 -24.76 -39.50
N ASN A 53 4.96 -24.06 -39.86
CA ASN A 53 4.23 -23.22 -38.91
C ASN A 53 2.85 -23.84 -38.61
N LEU A 54 2.65 -24.27 -37.36
CA LEU A 54 1.42 -24.90 -36.93
C LEU A 54 0.92 -24.24 -35.64
N TYR A 55 -0.25 -23.62 -35.71
CA TYR A 55 -0.94 -23.01 -34.57
C TYR A 55 -2.32 -23.64 -34.44
N CYS A 56 -2.51 -24.46 -33.43
CA CYS A 56 -3.76 -25.20 -33.24
C CYS A 56 -4.16 -25.29 -31.75
N THR A 57 -3.91 -24.23 -30.99
CA THR A 57 -4.33 -24.11 -29.58
C THR A 57 -5.83 -24.07 -29.44
N LEU A 58 -6.33 -24.33 -28.23
CA LEU A 58 -7.76 -24.20 -27.88
C LEU A 58 -8.70 -24.95 -28.85
N ASN A 59 -8.38 -26.22 -29.04
CA ASN A 59 -9.18 -27.27 -29.66
C ASN A 59 -9.41 -28.40 -28.65
N TYR A 60 -9.92 -29.54 -29.07
CA TYR A 60 -10.18 -30.73 -28.22
C TYR A 60 -9.18 -31.86 -28.52
N ILE A 61 -8.01 -31.54 -29.01
CA ILE A 61 -7.01 -32.52 -29.41
C ILE A 61 -6.40 -33.17 -28.17
N ASP A 62 -6.62 -34.49 -28.01
CA ASP A 62 -6.05 -35.24 -26.87
C ASP A 62 -4.53 -35.35 -27.03
N LEU A 63 -3.81 -34.61 -26.23
CA LEU A 63 -2.32 -34.59 -26.21
C LEU A 63 -1.76 -35.85 -25.51
N ASN A 64 -2.57 -36.68 -24.89
CA ASN A 64 -2.17 -37.99 -24.37
C ASN A 64 -2.26 -39.10 -25.45
N ASP A 65 -2.91 -38.85 -26.59
CA ASP A 65 -2.89 -39.74 -27.73
C ASP A 65 -1.51 -39.69 -28.43
N GLU A 66 -0.85 -40.83 -28.47
CA GLU A 66 0.51 -40.93 -29.04
C GLU A 66 0.57 -40.55 -30.53
N ASN A 67 -0.53 -40.65 -31.28
CA ASN A 67 -0.55 -40.23 -32.68
C ASN A 67 -0.52 -38.72 -32.81
N ASN A 68 -1.35 -38.01 -32.00
CA ASN A 68 -1.37 -36.55 -31.95
C ASN A 68 0.00 -36.00 -31.51
N LYS A 69 0.53 -36.55 -30.44
CA LYS A 69 1.80 -36.18 -29.88
C LYS A 69 2.95 -36.35 -30.89
N THR A 70 2.98 -37.54 -31.56
CA THR A 70 3.99 -37.84 -32.59
C THR A 70 3.84 -36.91 -33.80
N ALA A 71 2.61 -36.59 -34.22
CA ALA A 71 2.35 -35.69 -35.33
C ALA A 71 2.91 -34.28 -35.05
N PHE A 72 2.63 -33.69 -33.89
CA PHE A 72 3.12 -32.37 -33.50
C PHE A 72 4.64 -32.36 -33.33
N GLN A 73 5.20 -33.39 -32.70
CA GLN A 73 6.63 -33.55 -32.51
C GLN A 73 7.37 -33.64 -33.87
N THR A 74 6.82 -34.39 -34.83
CA THR A 74 7.37 -34.50 -36.17
C THR A 74 7.46 -33.15 -36.90
N VAL A 75 6.51 -32.25 -36.70
CA VAL A 75 6.57 -30.89 -37.27
C VAL A 75 7.57 -30.04 -36.50
N SER A 76 7.60 -30.09 -35.18
CA SER A 76 8.50 -29.27 -34.35
C SER A 76 9.99 -29.60 -34.57
N GLU A 77 10.32 -30.81 -35.04
CA GLU A 77 11.70 -31.22 -35.36
C GLU A 77 12.17 -30.70 -36.73
N ARG A 78 11.33 -30.06 -37.54
CA ARG A 78 11.71 -29.52 -38.85
C ARG A 78 12.51 -28.22 -38.70
N GLU A 79 13.37 -27.98 -39.67
CA GLU A 79 14.17 -26.73 -39.70
C GLU A 79 13.24 -25.48 -39.78
N ASN A 80 13.49 -24.52 -38.91
CA ASN A 80 12.69 -23.30 -38.76
C ASN A 80 11.19 -23.52 -38.40
N ALA A 81 10.87 -24.64 -37.75
CA ALA A 81 9.50 -24.90 -37.33
C ALA A 81 9.06 -24.00 -36.18
N GLU A 82 7.84 -23.53 -36.26
CA GLU A 82 7.13 -22.86 -35.18
C GLU A 82 5.81 -23.60 -34.92
N VAL A 83 5.71 -24.29 -33.78
CA VAL A 83 4.60 -25.17 -33.47
C VAL A 83 4.03 -24.81 -32.11
N VAL A 84 2.81 -24.32 -32.11
CA VAL A 84 2.08 -23.90 -30.89
C VAL A 84 0.74 -24.66 -30.86
N TYR A 85 0.63 -25.63 -29.95
CA TYR A 85 -0.55 -26.48 -29.83
C TYR A 85 -1.11 -26.56 -28.40
N GLU A 86 -0.49 -25.92 -27.46
CA GLU A 86 -1.01 -25.81 -26.08
C GLU A 86 -1.40 -24.35 -25.78
N PRO A 87 -2.45 -24.13 -24.98
CA PRO A 87 -3.31 -25.13 -24.33
C PRO A 87 -4.34 -25.75 -25.26
N GLN A 88 -4.88 -26.91 -24.85
CA GLN A 88 -6.03 -27.58 -25.47
C GLN A 88 -7.19 -27.69 -24.46
N TYR A 89 -8.44 -27.69 -24.94
CA TYR A 89 -9.57 -28.14 -24.12
C TYR A 89 -9.52 -29.65 -23.91
N LEU A 90 -10.07 -30.13 -22.81
CA LEU A 90 -10.17 -31.55 -22.57
C LEU A 90 -11.09 -32.21 -23.61
N PRO A 91 -10.85 -33.49 -23.98
CA PRO A 91 -11.65 -34.18 -25.00
C PRO A 91 -13.14 -34.11 -24.71
N LYS A 92 -13.97 -33.95 -25.75
CA LYS A 92 -15.43 -33.94 -25.61
C LYS A 92 -15.99 -35.23 -24.99
N SER A 93 -15.23 -36.32 -25.10
CA SER A 93 -15.53 -37.59 -24.45
C SER A 93 -15.08 -37.69 -23.00
N ALA A 94 -14.51 -36.59 -22.43
CA ALA A 94 -14.06 -36.58 -21.05
C ALA A 94 -15.24 -36.84 -20.08
N VAL A 95 -15.01 -37.72 -19.12
CA VAL A 95 -15.95 -38.01 -18.04
C VAL A 95 -15.51 -37.28 -16.81
N TYR A 96 -16.31 -36.37 -16.31
CA TYR A 96 -16.04 -35.56 -15.12
C TYR A 96 -16.78 -36.09 -13.91
N ASP A 97 -16.33 -35.74 -12.72
CA ASP A 97 -17.07 -36.03 -11.49
C ASP A 97 -18.39 -35.24 -11.44
N GLU A 98 -19.52 -35.94 -11.39
CA GLU A 98 -20.85 -35.29 -11.43
C GLU A 98 -21.15 -34.43 -10.20
N THR A 99 -20.53 -34.74 -9.07
CA THR A 99 -20.72 -33.98 -7.82
C THR A 99 -20.01 -32.62 -7.89
N GLU A 100 -18.78 -32.62 -8.41
CA GLU A 100 -18.03 -31.39 -8.63
C GLU A 100 -18.71 -30.51 -9.68
N LEU A 101 -19.15 -31.10 -10.83
CA LEU A 101 -19.88 -30.34 -11.85
C LEU A 101 -21.18 -29.75 -11.29
N SER A 102 -21.90 -30.47 -10.45
CA SER A 102 -23.14 -29.98 -9.82
C SER A 102 -22.85 -28.76 -8.90
N ALA A 103 -21.75 -28.79 -8.19
CA ALA A 103 -21.33 -27.67 -7.35
C ALA A 103 -20.93 -26.43 -8.19
N LEU A 104 -20.22 -26.61 -9.31
CA LEU A 104 -19.89 -25.51 -10.24
C LEU A 104 -21.16 -24.90 -10.85
N ILE A 105 -22.15 -25.73 -11.25
CA ILE A 105 -23.47 -25.25 -11.70
C ILE A 105 -24.18 -24.46 -10.61
N ALA A 106 -24.14 -24.94 -9.37
CA ALA A 106 -24.79 -24.26 -8.25
C ALA A 106 -24.15 -22.88 -8.02
N PHE A 107 -22.81 -22.79 -8.03
CA PHE A 107 -22.09 -21.56 -7.89
C PHE A 107 -22.36 -20.58 -9.04
N GLY A 108 -22.35 -21.04 -10.28
CA GLY A 108 -22.66 -20.21 -11.45
C GLY A 108 -24.06 -19.59 -11.42
N LYS A 109 -25.01 -20.20 -10.71
CA LYS A 109 -26.38 -19.68 -10.56
C LYS A 109 -26.56 -18.64 -9.46
N ILE A 110 -25.54 -18.36 -8.68
CA ILE A 110 -25.59 -17.34 -7.61
C ILE A 110 -25.45 -15.96 -8.23
N GLY A 111 -26.42 -15.07 -7.95
CA GLY A 111 -26.35 -13.68 -8.41
C GLY A 111 -26.04 -13.54 -9.91
N ASP A 112 -25.04 -12.74 -10.21
CA ASP A 112 -24.59 -12.49 -11.59
C ASP A 112 -23.38 -13.35 -12.02
N ASN A 113 -23.00 -14.39 -11.23
CA ASN A 113 -21.81 -15.18 -11.49
C ASN A 113 -21.76 -15.77 -12.91
N ASN A 114 -22.90 -16.24 -13.44
CA ASN A 114 -22.92 -16.74 -14.82
C ASN A 114 -22.72 -15.65 -15.88
N SER A 115 -23.07 -14.40 -15.58
CA SER A 115 -22.79 -13.27 -16.47
C SER A 115 -21.29 -12.92 -16.51
N ILE A 116 -20.56 -13.26 -15.43
CA ILE A 116 -19.13 -13.03 -15.27
C ILE A 116 -18.32 -14.18 -15.88
N LEU A 117 -18.65 -15.43 -15.47
CA LEU A 117 -17.90 -16.64 -15.81
C LEU A 117 -18.37 -17.29 -17.13
N ASN A 118 -19.61 -17.01 -17.53
CA ASN A 118 -20.25 -17.61 -18.69
C ASN A 118 -20.22 -19.16 -18.72
N TRP A 119 -20.35 -19.78 -17.52
CA TRP A 119 -20.22 -21.23 -17.34
C TRP A 119 -21.45 -22.04 -17.73
N ILE A 120 -22.62 -21.40 -17.75
CA ILE A 120 -23.89 -22.10 -17.87
C ILE A 120 -24.64 -21.62 -19.11
N ASP A 121 -25.05 -22.57 -19.96
CA ASP A 121 -25.87 -22.34 -21.15
C ASP A 121 -27.35 -22.02 -20.82
N GLU A 122 -28.13 -21.70 -21.83
CA GLU A 122 -29.56 -21.42 -21.71
C GLU A 122 -30.38 -22.61 -21.19
N ASN A 123 -29.85 -23.85 -21.27
CA ASN A 123 -30.48 -25.08 -20.80
C ASN A 123 -30.04 -25.41 -19.37
N GLY A 124 -29.11 -24.69 -18.79
CA GLY A 124 -28.60 -24.90 -17.45
C GLY A 124 -27.43 -25.89 -17.35
N ASN A 125 -26.80 -26.28 -18.48
CA ASN A 125 -25.64 -27.14 -18.52
C ASN A 125 -24.32 -26.31 -18.51
N LEU A 126 -23.21 -26.92 -18.07
CA LEU A 126 -21.90 -26.28 -18.12
C LEU A 126 -21.39 -26.21 -19.56
N ILE A 127 -20.85 -25.07 -19.90
CA ILE A 127 -20.03 -24.82 -21.09
C ILE A 127 -18.58 -25.10 -20.70
N MET A 128 -18.14 -26.35 -20.95
CA MET A 128 -16.83 -26.80 -20.41
C MET A 128 -15.65 -26.02 -20.92
N GLU A 129 -15.72 -25.45 -22.11
CA GLU A 129 -14.70 -24.55 -22.65
C GLU A 129 -14.47 -23.33 -21.72
N ASN A 130 -15.56 -22.72 -21.28
CA ASN A 130 -15.49 -21.55 -20.39
C ASN A 130 -15.11 -21.97 -18.96
N VAL A 131 -15.56 -23.14 -18.50
CA VAL A 131 -15.14 -23.68 -17.19
C VAL A 131 -13.64 -23.89 -17.16
N GLN A 132 -13.05 -24.42 -18.24
CA GLN A 132 -11.62 -24.71 -18.33
C GLN A 132 -10.73 -23.45 -18.41
N GLU A 133 -11.31 -22.27 -18.59
CA GLU A 133 -10.58 -20.99 -18.42
C GLU A 133 -10.21 -20.74 -16.96
N TYR A 134 -10.99 -21.28 -16.02
CA TYR A 134 -10.85 -21.05 -14.58
C TYR A 134 -10.52 -22.32 -13.79
N VAL A 135 -10.79 -23.51 -14.35
CA VAL A 135 -10.63 -24.80 -13.67
C VAL A 135 -9.74 -25.71 -14.48
N GLN A 136 -8.61 -26.08 -13.89
CA GLN A 136 -7.77 -27.14 -14.43
C GLN A 136 -8.22 -28.48 -13.84
N PHE A 137 -8.26 -29.51 -14.67
CA PHE A 137 -8.69 -30.83 -14.29
C PHE A 137 -7.58 -31.86 -14.39
N LYS A 138 -7.52 -32.80 -13.45
CA LYS A 138 -6.64 -33.97 -13.52
C LYS A 138 -7.44 -35.26 -13.67
N LYS A 139 -6.89 -36.22 -14.38
CA LYS A 139 -7.51 -37.53 -14.63
C LYS A 139 -7.09 -38.57 -13.60
N ILE A 140 -8.07 -39.15 -12.90
CA ILE A 140 -7.86 -40.22 -11.93
C ILE A 140 -8.84 -41.35 -12.33
N ASP A 141 -8.37 -42.56 -12.59
CA ASP A 141 -9.20 -43.73 -12.95
C ASP A 141 -10.23 -43.45 -14.07
N ASN A 142 -9.81 -42.70 -15.11
CA ASN A 142 -10.63 -42.27 -16.25
C ASN A 142 -11.75 -41.25 -15.95
N VAL A 143 -11.79 -40.65 -14.77
CA VAL A 143 -12.66 -39.54 -14.41
C VAL A 143 -11.78 -38.28 -14.21
N TYR A 144 -12.26 -37.16 -14.68
CA TYR A 144 -11.61 -35.86 -14.48
C TYR A 144 -12.17 -35.17 -13.23
N PHE A 145 -11.28 -34.79 -12.33
CA PHE A 145 -11.53 -34.02 -11.11
C PHE A 145 -10.86 -32.67 -11.21
N ALA A 146 -11.45 -31.65 -10.62
CA ALA A 146 -10.79 -30.34 -10.50
C ALA A 146 -9.50 -30.49 -9.68
N ASP A 147 -8.42 -29.92 -10.21
CA ASP A 147 -7.10 -29.89 -9.61
C ASP A 147 -6.76 -28.47 -9.12
N ILE A 148 -6.96 -27.46 -9.97
CA ILE A 148 -6.74 -26.06 -9.65
C ILE A 148 -8.01 -25.28 -10.02
N ILE A 149 -8.46 -24.39 -9.15
CA ILE A 149 -9.51 -23.41 -9.42
C ILE A 149 -8.92 -22.02 -9.23
N ASP A 150 -8.99 -21.19 -10.29
CA ASP A 150 -8.57 -19.79 -10.26
C ASP A 150 -9.70 -18.89 -10.77
N ILE A 151 -10.42 -18.28 -9.85
CA ILE A 151 -11.44 -17.25 -10.08
C ILE A 151 -11.03 -15.92 -9.48
N SER A 152 -9.75 -15.76 -9.20
CA SER A 152 -9.20 -14.54 -8.61
C SER A 152 -9.45 -13.31 -9.48
N SER A 153 -9.56 -12.15 -8.84
CA SER A 153 -9.80 -10.87 -9.51
C SER A 153 -11.02 -10.83 -10.43
N THR A 154 -12.03 -11.64 -10.12
CA THR A 154 -13.35 -11.60 -10.77
C THR A 154 -14.39 -10.99 -9.83
N ASP A 155 -15.47 -10.42 -10.39
CA ASP A 155 -16.56 -9.85 -9.58
C ASP A 155 -17.56 -10.91 -9.05
N VAL A 156 -17.17 -12.19 -9.02
CA VAL A 156 -18.05 -13.27 -8.51
C VAL A 156 -18.38 -13.06 -7.04
N SER A 157 -19.58 -13.50 -6.65
CA SER A 157 -20.14 -13.21 -5.34
C SER A 157 -20.86 -14.39 -4.70
N GLY A 158 -21.23 -14.24 -3.41
CA GLY A 158 -22.03 -15.20 -2.67
C GLY A 158 -21.22 -16.34 -2.06
N GLU A 159 -21.83 -17.53 -1.98
CA GLU A 159 -21.26 -18.67 -1.28
C GLU A 159 -20.58 -19.63 -2.27
N LEU A 160 -19.31 -19.94 -2.07
CA LEU A 160 -18.57 -20.96 -2.81
C LEU A 160 -18.42 -22.21 -1.94
N ASN A 161 -19.14 -23.26 -2.31
CA ASN A 161 -19.06 -24.56 -1.62
C ASN A 161 -18.30 -25.57 -2.47
N LEU A 162 -17.10 -25.92 -2.04
CA LEU A 162 -16.22 -26.91 -2.66
C LEU A 162 -16.04 -28.15 -1.77
N SER A 163 -16.91 -28.37 -0.81
CA SER A 163 -16.79 -29.51 0.14
C SER A 163 -16.77 -30.90 -0.51
N SER A 164 -17.14 -31.01 -1.77
CA SER A 164 -17.05 -32.26 -2.56
C SER A 164 -15.74 -32.43 -3.34
N PHE A 165 -14.85 -31.44 -3.35
CA PHE A 165 -13.65 -31.40 -4.19
C PHE A 165 -12.44 -32.04 -3.49
N ALA A 166 -12.49 -33.32 -3.20
CA ALA A 166 -11.47 -34.02 -2.42
C ALA A 166 -10.07 -34.03 -3.08
N ASN A 167 -10.02 -33.87 -4.38
CA ASN A 167 -8.78 -33.88 -5.18
C ASN A 167 -8.23 -32.50 -5.52
N LEU A 168 -8.90 -31.41 -5.16
CA LEU A 168 -8.46 -30.04 -5.40
C LEU A 168 -7.15 -29.76 -4.65
N THR A 169 -6.13 -29.29 -5.36
CA THR A 169 -4.81 -28.98 -4.79
C THR A 169 -4.57 -27.50 -4.59
N GLU A 170 -5.12 -26.66 -5.45
CA GLU A 170 -4.92 -25.20 -5.36
C GLU A 170 -6.24 -24.46 -5.59
N LEU A 171 -6.48 -23.45 -4.79
CA LEU A 171 -7.63 -22.55 -4.89
C LEU A 171 -7.19 -21.10 -4.83
N TYR A 172 -7.48 -20.35 -5.87
CA TYR A 172 -7.30 -18.90 -5.98
C TYR A 172 -8.65 -18.23 -6.18
N CYS A 173 -9.10 -17.51 -5.18
CA CYS A 173 -10.36 -16.76 -5.18
C CYS A 173 -10.21 -15.40 -4.48
N ASN A 174 -8.99 -14.89 -4.43
CA ASN A 174 -8.67 -13.59 -3.89
C ASN A 174 -9.23 -12.44 -4.76
N ASN A 175 -9.44 -11.29 -4.14
CA ASN A 175 -10.01 -10.11 -4.80
C ASN A 175 -11.33 -10.41 -5.51
N THR A 176 -12.27 -11.01 -4.77
CA THR A 176 -13.63 -11.34 -5.23
C THR A 176 -14.69 -10.73 -4.29
N SER A 177 -15.95 -10.94 -4.61
CA SER A 177 -17.08 -10.58 -3.73
C SER A 177 -17.70 -11.77 -3.00
N LEU A 178 -16.95 -12.85 -2.84
CA LEU A 178 -17.41 -14.04 -2.10
C LEU A 178 -17.69 -13.71 -0.63
N THR A 179 -18.79 -14.24 -0.10
CA THR A 179 -19.19 -14.02 1.30
C THR A 179 -19.00 -15.26 2.17
N SER A 180 -18.94 -16.45 1.57
CA SER A 180 -18.68 -17.70 2.27
C SER A 180 -17.84 -18.65 1.41
N LEU A 181 -16.92 -19.37 2.06
CA LEU A 181 -16.08 -20.39 1.44
C LEU A 181 -16.11 -21.66 2.29
N ASP A 182 -16.51 -22.78 1.71
CA ASP A 182 -16.47 -24.10 2.34
C ASP A 182 -15.56 -25.05 1.55
N VAL A 183 -14.38 -25.35 2.11
CA VAL A 183 -13.41 -26.32 1.57
C VAL A 183 -13.23 -27.52 2.51
N SER A 184 -14.21 -27.81 3.37
CA SER A 184 -14.11 -28.82 4.43
C SER A 184 -13.74 -30.22 3.93
N GLY A 185 -14.16 -30.59 2.72
CA GLY A 185 -13.84 -31.88 2.11
C GLY A 185 -12.61 -31.90 1.22
N CYS A 186 -11.95 -30.76 0.98
CA CYS A 186 -10.78 -30.65 0.11
C CYS A 186 -9.50 -31.13 0.79
N SER A 187 -9.38 -32.43 1.00
CA SER A 187 -8.28 -33.03 1.77
C SER A 187 -6.91 -32.95 1.08
N ALA A 188 -6.87 -32.69 -0.22
CA ALA A 188 -5.66 -32.58 -1.01
C ALA A 188 -5.14 -31.12 -1.14
N LEU A 189 -5.85 -30.13 -0.59
CA LEU A 189 -5.47 -28.72 -0.72
C LEU A 189 -4.09 -28.43 -0.14
N GLU A 190 -3.26 -27.83 -0.97
CA GLU A 190 -1.91 -27.38 -0.70
C GLU A 190 -1.84 -25.85 -0.59
N VAL A 191 -2.60 -25.14 -1.45
CA VAL A 191 -2.62 -23.68 -1.54
C VAL A 191 -4.05 -23.16 -1.52
N ILE A 192 -4.30 -22.17 -0.67
CA ILE A 192 -5.55 -21.38 -0.65
C ILE A 192 -5.18 -19.91 -0.62
N ASP A 193 -5.60 -19.17 -1.64
CA ASP A 193 -5.58 -17.72 -1.63
C ASP A 193 -7.00 -17.18 -1.80
N CYS A 194 -7.55 -16.64 -0.73
CA CYS A 194 -8.87 -16.02 -0.67
C CYS A 194 -8.81 -14.62 -0.02
N ALA A 195 -7.63 -13.99 -0.04
CA ALA A 195 -7.44 -12.65 0.48
C ALA A 195 -8.28 -11.60 -0.28
N GLU A 196 -8.47 -10.43 0.32
CA GLU A 196 -9.12 -9.28 -0.31
C GLU A 196 -10.52 -9.57 -0.88
N SER A 197 -11.27 -10.43 -0.22
CA SER A 197 -12.65 -10.79 -0.60
C SER A 197 -13.63 -10.23 0.45
N LYS A 198 -14.84 -10.77 0.53
CA LYS A 198 -15.86 -10.35 1.51
C LYS A 198 -16.29 -11.49 2.42
N LEU A 199 -15.41 -12.45 2.64
CA LEU A 199 -15.71 -13.64 3.42
C LEU A 199 -16.03 -13.31 4.87
N ASN A 200 -17.19 -13.67 5.32
CA ASN A 200 -17.59 -13.68 6.74
C ASN A 200 -17.71 -15.10 7.31
N SER A 201 -17.60 -16.12 6.47
CA SER A 201 -17.58 -17.52 6.82
C SER A 201 -16.53 -18.25 5.99
N PHE A 202 -15.66 -19.00 6.68
CA PHE A 202 -14.65 -19.83 6.03
C PHE A 202 -14.51 -21.15 6.79
N VAL A 203 -14.81 -22.25 6.12
CA VAL A 203 -14.68 -23.60 6.67
C VAL A 203 -13.44 -24.24 6.06
N LEU A 204 -12.40 -24.41 6.88
CA LEU A 204 -11.12 -25.00 6.50
C LEU A 204 -11.24 -26.49 6.13
N PRO A 205 -10.26 -27.07 5.39
CA PRO A 205 -10.17 -28.50 5.18
C PRO A 205 -10.20 -29.25 6.52
N SER A 206 -10.95 -30.34 6.60
CA SER A 206 -11.13 -31.11 7.84
C SER A 206 -9.82 -31.67 8.40
N ASN A 207 -8.80 -31.85 7.54
CA ASN A 207 -7.46 -32.31 7.92
C ASN A 207 -6.47 -31.15 8.18
N ALA A 208 -6.91 -29.90 8.18
CA ALA A 208 -6.01 -28.75 8.36
C ALA A 208 -5.24 -28.76 9.69
N THR A 209 -5.79 -29.37 10.72
CA THR A 209 -5.15 -29.59 12.03
C THR A 209 -4.22 -30.81 12.08
N GLU A 210 -4.24 -31.66 11.06
CA GLU A 210 -3.46 -32.89 11.03
C GLU A 210 -2.02 -32.60 10.59
N LYS A 211 -1.04 -33.20 11.27
CA LYS A 211 0.39 -33.01 11.00
C LYS A 211 0.79 -33.34 9.54
N ASN A 212 0.07 -34.24 8.90
CA ASN A 212 0.28 -34.67 7.51
C ASN A 212 -0.63 -33.99 6.50
N SER A 213 -1.40 -32.97 6.90
CA SER A 213 -2.15 -32.13 5.95
C SER A 213 -1.21 -31.58 4.88
N PRO A 214 -1.58 -31.58 3.59
CA PRO A 214 -0.73 -31.03 2.54
C PRO A 214 -0.70 -29.50 2.56
N LEU A 215 -1.65 -28.81 3.20
CA LEU A 215 -1.81 -27.36 3.20
C LEU A 215 -0.56 -26.66 3.77
N TYR A 216 0.16 -25.91 2.91
CA TYR A 216 1.33 -25.14 3.29
C TYR A 216 1.21 -23.64 2.99
N SER A 217 0.24 -23.24 2.15
CA SER A 217 -0.01 -21.84 1.83
C SER A 217 -1.47 -21.47 2.05
N LEU A 218 -1.70 -20.47 2.91
CA LEU A 218 -3.02 -19.93 3.19
C LEU A 218 -2.95 -18.42 3.34
N SER A 219 -3.57 -17.69 2.40
CA SER A 219 -3.75 -16.25 2.44
C SER A 219 -5.25 -15.94 2.52
N CYS A 220 -5.68 -15.26 3.57
CA CYS A 220 -7.09 -14.89 3.77
C CYS A 220 -7.27 -13.57 4.52
N GLU A 221 -6.27 -12.69 4.49
CA GLU A 221 -6.38 -11.34 5.04
C GLU A 221 -7.37 -10.47 4.27
N ASN A 222 -7.74 -9.33 4.87
CA ASN A 222 -8.67 -8.35 4.31
C ASN A 222 -10.06 -8.96 3.96
N ASN A 223 -10.55 -9.83 4.83
CA ASN A 223 -11.90 -10.36 4.84
C ASN A 223 -12.62 -9.93 6.14
N TYR A 224 -13.83 -10.43 6.38
CA TYR A 224 -14.62 -10.20 7.59
C TYR A 224 -14.62 -11.42 8.51
N LEU A 225 -13.53 -12.18 8.53
CA LEU A 225 -13.44 -13.46 9.25
C LEU A 225 -13.16 -13.27 10.75
N ASP A 226 -13.73 -14.14 11.57
CA ASP A 226 -13.27 -14.31 12.95
C ASP A 226 -11.94 -15.09 12.93
N ILE A 227 -10.85 -14.43 13.34
CA ILE A 227 -9.51 -15.05 13.37
C ILE A 227 -9.41 -16.27 14.31
N ASN A 228 -10.37 -16.44 15.23
CA ASN A 228 -10.41 -17.61 16.12
C ASN A 228 -10.68 -18.93 15.40
N ILE A 229 -11.08 -18.90 14.13
CA ILE A 229 -11.15 -20.11 13.30
C ILE A 229 -9.78 -20.74 13.05
N PHE A 230 -8.70 -19.97 13.18
CA PHE A 230 -7.32 -20.43 13.01
C PHE A 230 -6.74 -20.83 14.36
N SER A 231 -6.97 -22.08 14.76
CA SER A 231 -6.42 -22.61 16.00
C SER A 231 -4.90 -22.68 15.97
N ASP A 232 -4.28 -22.78 17.17
CA ASP A 232 -2.83 -22.95 17.31
C ASP A 232 -2.31 -24.18 16.54
N ASP A 233 -3.13 -25.23 16.43
CA ASP A 233 -2.80 -26.45 15.69
C ASP A 233 -2.71 -26.19 14.18
N VAL A 234 -3.67 -25.43 13.59
CA VAL A 234 -3.63 -25.02 12.19
C VAL A 234 -2.40 -24.15 11.93
N THR A 235 -2.21 -23.13 12.76
CA THR A 235 -1.10 -22.19 12.66
C THR A 235 0.25 -22.89 12.71
N SER A 236 0.44 -23.76 13.71
CA SER A 236 1.68 -24.52 13.89
C SER A 236 1.92 -25.51 12.74
N ASN A 237 0.86 -26.12 12.26
CA ASN A 237 0.96 -27.10 11.17
C ASN A 237 1.41 -26.44 9.86
N ILE A 238 0.79 -25.34 9.44
CA ILE A 238 1.20 -24.61 8.24
C ILE A 238 2.63 -24.09 8.40
N ASN A 239 2.94 -23.36 9.48
CA ASN A 239 4.25 -22.74 9.69
C ASN A 239 5.41 -23.75 9.83
N SER A 240 5.11 -25.03 10.08
CA SER A 240 6.13 -26.08 10.15
C SER A 240 6.65 -26.54 8.79
N LYS A 241 6.06 -26.09 7.68
CA LYS A 241 6.35 -26.58 6.34
C LYS A 241 7.35 -25.72 5.60
N GLU A 242 8.05 -26.32 4.67
CA GLU A 242 8.96 -25.63 3.77
C GLU A 242 8.14 -24.71 2.85
N ASN A 243 8.60 -23.47 2.64
CA ASN A 243 7.92 -22.42 1.87
C ASN A 243 6.52 -22.06 2.39
N ALA A 244 6.25 -22.25 3.68
CA ALA A 244 4.96 -21.91 4.28
C ALA A 244 4.63 -20.41 4.09
N VAL A 245 3.39 -20.16 3.67
CA VAL A 245 2.79 -18.82 3.68
C VAL A 245 1.54 -18.89 4.53
N PHE A 246 1.44 -18.05 5.55
CA PHE A 246 0.24 -17.97 6.37
C PHE A 246 -0.09 -16.52 6.73
N SER A 247 -1.01 -15.95 5.98
CA SER A 247 -1.45 -14.56 6.10
C SER A 247 -2.95 -14.50 6.40
N TYR A 248 -3.32 -14.12 7.64
CA TYR A 248 -4.72 -14.14 8.10
C TYR A 248 -5.07 -13.05 9.10
N LYS A 249 -4.08 -12.39 9.70
CA LYS A 249 -4.30 -11.51 10.87
C LYS A 249 -5.04 -10.23 10.56
N LYS A 250 -4.85 -9.69 9.37
CA LYS A 250 -5.49 -8.44 8.95
C LYS A 250 -6.89 -8.73 8.42
N GLN A 251 -7.90 -8.56 9.27
CA GLN A 251 -9.30 -8.73 8.90
C GLN A 251 -10.04 -7.39 8.94
N ILE A 252 -11.03 -7.25 8.07
CA ILE A 252 -11.93 -6.10 8.04
C ILE A 252 -12.97 -6.26 9.15
N ILE A 253 -13.24 -5.17 9.86
CA ILE A 253 -14.19 -5.18 10.95
C ILE A 253 -15.49 -4.54 10.47
N ASN A 254 -16.55 -5.32 10.40
CA ASN A 254 -17.89 -4.84 10.08
C ASN A 254 -18.61 -4.39 11.37
N ALA A 255 -18.23 -3.23 11.87
CA ALA A 255 -18.83 -2.63 13.07
C ALA A 255 -19.17 -1.17 12.82
N ASP A 256 -20.17 -0.66 13.54
CA ASP A 256 -20.54 0.75 13.51
C ASP A 256 -19.41 1.63 14.10
N VAL A 257 -19.32 2.88 13.68
CA VAL A 257 -18.24 3.81 14.09
C VAL A 257 -18.17 3.97 15.61
N ASP A 258 -19.28 3.92 16.30
CA ASP A 258 -19.38 4.04 17.76
C ASP A 258 -18.81 2.83 18.54
N MET A 259 -18.47 1.76 17.84
CA MET A 259 -17.73 0.62 18.40
C MET A 259 -16.22 0.83 18.40
N PHE A 260 -15.73 1.86 17.73
CA PHE A 260 -14.30 2.21 17.71
C PHE A 260 -14.02 3.27 18.77
N ASN A 261 -12.89 3.15 19.45
CA ASN A 261 -12.50 4.12 20.46
C ASN A 261 -12.40 5.53 19.83
N SER A 262 -13.10 6.49 20.39
CA SER A 262 -13.25 7.81 19.79
C SER A 262 -11.96 8.62 19.76
N GLU A 263 -11.03 8.41 20.69
CA GLU A 263 -9.74 9.10 20.71
C GLU A 263 -8.84 8.55 19.59
N ASP A 264 -8.73 7.23 19.48
CA ASP A 264 -7.96 6.56 18.41
C ASP A 264 -8.54 6.89 17.02
N TYR A 265 -9.86 6.88 16.88
CA TYR A 265 -10.55 7.23 15.63
C TYR A 265 -10.31 8.69 15.22
N ASN A 266 -10.54 9.64 16.14
CA ASN A 266 -10.38 11.06 15.83
C ASN A 266 -8.94 11.43 15.50
N LEU A 267 -7.96 10.86 16.19
CA LEU A 267 -6.54 11.03 15.88
C LEU A 267 -6.23 10.67 14.41
N LEU A 268 -6.74 9.54 13.93
CA LEU A 268 -6.54 9.11 12.55
C LEU A 268 -7.32 9.96 11.55
N VAL A 269 -8.53 10.42 11.90
CA VAL A 269 -9.32 11.34 11.07
C VAL A 269 -8.66 12.72 10.99
N ASP A 270 -8.09 13.22 12.08
CA ASP A 270 -7.35 14.49 12.08
C ASP A 270 -6.12 14.39 11.17
N PHE A 271 -5.41 13.27 11.19
CA PHE A 271 -4.29 13.01 10.27
C PHE A 271 -4.76 12.85 8.81
N TYR A 272 -5.85 12.12 8.57
CA TYR A 272 -6.47 11.97 7.26
C TYR A 272 -6.83 13.32 6.61
N ASN A 273 -7.32 14.27 7.39
CA ASN A 273 -7.71 15.59 6.91
C ASN A 273 -6.54 16.56 6.69
N GLN A 274 -5.30 16.15 6.97
CA GLN A 274 -4.13 16.98 6.73
C GLN A 274 -3.65 16.87 5.27
N LYS A 275 -3.32 18.03 4.68
CA LYS A 275 -2.74 18.13 3.33
C LYS A 275 -3.56 17.31 2.29
N ASN A 276 -2.96 16.34 1.63
CA ASN A 276 -3.61 15.50 0.62
C ASN A 276 -3.71 14.04 1.09
N ASN A 277 -3.66 13.78 2.40
CA ASN A 277 -3.75 12.42 2.92
C ASN A 277 -5.08 11.75 2.59
N ASP A 278 -6.16 12.52 2.46
CA ASP A 278 -7.48 12.04 2.05
C ASP A 278 -7.48 11.45 0.62
N GLU A 279 -6.71 12.00 -0.30
CA GLU A 279 -6.56 11.46 -1.65
C GLU A 279 -5.75 10.15 -1.64
N THR A 280 -4.67 10.09 -0.84
CA THR A 280 -3.79 8.91 -0.74
C THR A 280 -4.46 7.77 0.01
N LEU A 281 -5.08 8.04 1.15
CA LEU A 281 -5.66 7.02 2.02
C LEU A 281 -7.06 6.58 1.58
N ALA A 282 -7.83 7.48 0.97
CA ALA A 282 -9.17 7.24 0.42
C ALA A 282 -10.12 6.52 1.40
N TRP A 283 -10.02 6.80 2.71
CA TRP A 283 -10.77 6.12 3.74
C TRP A 283 -12.26 6.46 3.71
N ASN A 284 -13.10 5.44 3.84
CA ASN A 284 -14.50 5.64 4.16
C ASN A 284 -14.64 5.92 5.67
N LEU A 285 -14.85 7.18 6.06
CA LEU A 285 -14.91 7.57 7.47
C LEU A 285 -16.09 6.95 8.23
N THR A 286 -17.10 6.44 7.54
CA THR A 286 -18.21 5.72 8.20
C THR A 286 -17.90 4.25 8.47
N LYS A 287 -16.76 3.74 7.99
CA LYS A 287 -16.36 2.33 8.07
C LYS A 287 -14.88 2.17 8.46
N PRO A 288 -14.49 2.52 9.68
CA PRO A 288 -13.09 2.47 10.11
C PRO A 288 -12.47 1.07 10.00
N GLY A 289 -13.27 0.03 10.13
CA GLY A 289 -12.83 -1.35 10.00
C GLY A 289 -12.41 -1.77 8.60
N GLU A 290 -12.69 -0.96 7.57
CA GLU A 290 -12.28 -1.18 6.18
C GLU A 290 -10.96 -0.45 5.83
N TRP A 291 -10.36 0.34 6.74
CA TRP A 291 -9.13 1.09 6.48
C TRP A 291 -7.92 0.15 6.36
N GLN A 292 -7.42 0.01 5.16
CA GLN A 292 -6.40 -1.01 4.84
C GLN A 292 -5.07 -0.84 5.58
N GLN A 293 -4.71 0.40 5.95
CA GLN A 293 -3.47 0.71 6.66
C GLN A 293 -3.58 0.49 8.17
N ILE A 294 -4.79 0.23 8.67
CA ILE A 294 -5.09 0.19 10.10
C ILE A 294 -5.54 -1.20 10.53
N THR A 295 -4.96 -1.68 11.61
CA THR A 295 -5.44 -2.88 12.32
C THR A 295 -6.06 -2.45 13.65
N TRP A 296 -7.30 -2.84 13.85
CA TRP A 296 -8.03 -2.61 15.08
C TRP A 296 -8.11 -3.89 15.91
N LYS A 297 -7.99 -3.77 17.22
CA LYS A 297 -8.09 -4.90 18.17
C LYS A 297 -9.22 -4.64 19.16
N TYR A 298 -10.12 -5.62 19.29
CA TYR A 298 -11.22 -5.50 20.25
C TYR A 298 -10.70 -5.60 21.70
N ASP A 299 -10.98 -4.58 22.49
CA ASP A 299 -10.74 -4.58 23.92
C ASP A 299 -12.00 -5.02 24.67
N SER A 300 -11.95 -6.18 25.30
CA SER A 300 -13.08 -6.76 26.03
C SER A 300 -13.44 -5.98 27.32
N VAL A 301 -12.56 -5.14 27.81
CA VAL A 301 -12.77 -4.32 29.02
C VAL A 301 -13.54 -3.05 28.68
N SER A 302 -13.07 -2.27 27.72
CA SER A 302 -13.75 -1.07 27.24
C SER A 302 -14.93 -1.40 26.31
N LYS A 303 -14.95 -2.59 25.71
CA LYS A 303 -15.89 -3.08 24.67
C LYS A 303 -15.84 -2.24 23.40
N GLU A 304 -14.69 -1.78 23.05
CA GLU A 304 -14.40 -0.96 21.87
C GLU A 304 -13.26 -1.57 21.06
N TYR A 305 -13.20 -1.23 19.78
CA TYR A 305 -12.03 -1.49 18.95
C TYR A 305 -10.99 -0.39 19.17
N ARG A 306 -9.77 -0.78 19.55
CA ARG A 306 -8.64 0.11 19.77
C ARG A 306 -7.66 0.01 18.59
N LEU A 307 -7.01 1.12 18.26
CA LEU A 307 -5.92 1.17 17.29
C LEU A 307 -4.77 0.28 17.75
N ASN A 308 -4.45 -0.76 16.99
CA ASN A 308 -3.42 -1.74 17.35
C ASN A 308 -2.19 -1.70 16.45
N GLU A 309 -2.38 -1.55 15.14
CA GLU A 309 -1.27 -1.38 14.20
C GLU A 309 -1.62 -0.33 13.14
N CYS A 310 -0.65 0.45 12.70
CA CYS A 310 -0.74 1.28 11.50
C CYS A 310 0.47 1.05 10.60
N ASP A 311 0.21 0.84 9.31
CA ASP A 311 1.22 0.60 8.29
C ASP A 311 1.03 1.59 7.13
N PHE A 312 1.87 2.61 7.12
CA PHE A 312 1.88 3.67 6.12
C PHE A 312 3.15 3.62 5.24
N ASN A 313 3.84 2.49 5.23
CA ASN A 313 5.06 2.33 4.44
C ASN A 313 4.86 2.67 2.97
N CYS A 314 5.79 3.46 2.44
CA CYS A 314 5.84 3.86 1.03
C CYS A 314 4.55 4.55 0.52
N LEU A 315 3.81 5.20 1.43
CA LEU A 315 2.65 6.01 1.06
C LEU A 315 3.03 7.49 1.02
N ASP A 316 2.49 8.19 0.04
CA ASP A 316 2.64 9.65 -0.11
C ASP A 316 1.69 10.36 0.87
N ILE A 317 2.00 10.23 2.16
CA ILE A 317 1.30 10.88 3.26
C ILE A 317 2.22 11.88 3.93
N SER A 318 1.66 12.95 4.48
CA SER A 318 2.45 14.04 5.05
C SER A 318 1.72 14.72 6.21
N GLY A 319 2.45 15.49 7.00
CA GLY A 319 1.91 16.26 8.11
C GLY A 319 2.41 15.79 9.45
N ASP A 320 1.64 16.12 10.48
CA ASP A 320 2.01 15.91 11.88
C ASP A 320 1.06 14.90 12.51
N ILE A 321 1.57 13.98 13.31
CA ILE A 321 0.73 12.98 13.99
C ILE A 321 1.14 12.79 15.46
N ASP A 322 0.17 12.83 16.36
CA ASP A 322 0.37 12.54 17.78
C ASP A 322 -0.28 11.21 18.17
N LEU A 323 0.56 10.18 18.30
CA LEU A 323 0.16 8.83 18.69
C LEU A 323 0.30 8.59 20.21
N SER A 324 0.62 9.59 21.02
CA SER A 324 0.90 9.42 22.46
C SER A 324 -0.25 8.79 23.25
N ASN A 325 -1.49 9.05 22.83
CA ASN A 325 -2.71 8.51 23.44
C ASN A 325 -3.16 7.17 22.82
N ALA A 326 -2.53 6.70 21.76
CA ALA A 326 -2.82 5.40 21.15
C ALA A 326 -2.24 4.25 21.97
N THR A 327 -2.74 4.08 23.20
CA THR A 327 -2.15 3.17 24.21
C THR A 327 -2.31 1.68 23.91
N ALA A 328 -3.03 1.31 22.87
CA ALA A 328 -3.15 -0.07 22.37
C ALA A 328 -2.32 -0.30 21.09
N LEU A 329 -1.62 0.72 20.58
CA LEU A 329 -0.85 0.66 19.33
C LEU A 329 0.48 -0.08 19.56
N GLU A 330 0.55 -1.33 19.12
CA GLU A 330 1.72 -2.20 19.29
C GLU A 330 2.72 -2.10 18.13
N LYS A 331 2.27 -1.70 16.94
CA LYS A 331 3.11 -1.60 15.75
C LYS A 331 2.74 -0.40 14.89
N TYR A 332 3.75 0.32 14.43
CA TYR A 332 3.60 1.46 13.53
C TYR A 332 4.78 1.55 12.57
N LEU A 333 4.49 1.80 11.30
CA LEU A 333 5.47 1.88 10.21
C LEU A 333 5.13 3.06 9.30
N PHE A 334 6.14 3.90 9.01
CA PHE A 334 6.02 5.11 8.20
C PHE A 334 7.14 5.24 7.17
N SER A 335 7.92 4.17 6.94
CA SER A 335 9.07 4.19 6.05
C SER A 335 8.72 4.78 4.67
N GLY A 336 9.55 5.72 4.20
CA GLY A 336 9.37 6.38 2.90
C GLY A 336 8.18 7.34 2.83
N SER A 337 7.63 7.78 3.98
CA SER A 337 6.56 8.79 4.02
C SER A 337 7.10 10.21 4.22
N ASP A 338 6.27 11.20 3.90
CA ASP A 338 6.57 12.65 4.01
C ASP A 338 6.05 13.28 5.32
N ILE A 339 5.88 12.47 6.40
CA ILE A 339 5.49 13.01 7.70
C ILE A 339 6.53 14.02 8.20
N SER A 340 6.05 15.09 8.86
CA SER A 340 6.91 16.17 9.33
C SER A 340 7.30 16.03 10.80
N THR A 341 6.33 15.73 11.67
CA THR A 341 6.59 15.48 13.09
C THR A 341 5.75 14.35 13.63
N ILE A 342 6.28 13.67 14.65
CA ILE A 342 5.53 12.59 15.30
C ILE A 342 5.79 12.53 16.81
N THR A 343 4.72 12.35 17.57
CA THR A 343 4.79 11.91 18.97
C THR A 343 4.39 10.44 19.04
N LEU A 344 5.29 9.60 19.54
CA LEU A 344 5.13 8.15 19.57
C LEU A 344 4.44 7.66 20.85
N PRO A 345 3.69 6.54 20.78
CA PRO A 345 3.12 5.91 21.96
C PRO A 345 4.21 5.33 22.87
N PRO A 346 3.87 4.89 24.10
CA PRO A 346 4.88 4.41 25.07
C PRO A 346 5.38 2.98 24.79
N TYR A 347 5.71 2.71 23.52
CA TYR A 347 6.23 1.41 23.06
C TYR A 347 7.57 1.58 22.36
N SER A 348 8.27 0.45 22.18
CA SER A 348 9.54 0.42 21.43
C SER A 348 9.35 0.83 19.97
N VAL A 349 10.40 1.42 19.38
CA VAL A 349 10.39 1.80 17.98
C VAL A 349 10.78 0.59 17.13
N PRO A 350 9.93 0.14 16.20
CA PRO A 350 10.23 -1.01 15.34
C PRO A 350 11.42 -0.78 14.41
N ASP A 351 12.01 -1.86 13.91
CA ASP A 351 13.03 -1.82 12.88
C ASP A 351 12.48 -1.11 11.63
N GLY A 352 13.26 -0.18 11.09
CA GLY A 352 12.93 0.58 9.89
C GLY A 352 11.65 1.43 9.98
N ALA A 353 11.10 1.69 11.17
CA ALA A 353 9.80 2.35 11.34
C ALA A 353 9.69 3.68 10.59
N PHE A 354 10.78 4.42 10.45
CA PHE A 354 10.88 5.72 9.78
C PHE A 354 12.04 5.73 8.76
N TYR A 355 12.41 4.58 8.22
CA TYR A 355 13.44 4.50 7.21
C TYR A 355 13.09 5.39 6.00
N ASP A 356 14.03 6.23 5.57
CA ASP A 356 13.86 7.14 4.41
C ASP A 356 12.68 8.13 4.54
N CYS A 357 12.38 8.58 5.78
CA CYS A 357 11.43 9.67 6.01
C CYS A 357 12.14 11.01 5.82
N THR A 358 12.31 11.43 4.57
CA THR A 358 13.15 12.58 4.18
C THR A 358 12.61 13.94 4.63
N ARG A 359 11.38 14.00 5.15
CA ARG A 359 10.74 15.22 5.67
C ARG A 359 10.48 15.20 7.18
N LEU A 360 10.94 14.17 7.88
CA LEU A 360 10.76 14.04 9.32
C LEU A 360 11.71 14.98 10.07
N GLU A 361 11.17 15.98 10.77
CA GLU A 361 11.90 17.05 11.45
C GLU A 361 12.13 16.79 12.94
N ALA A 362 11.10 16.26 13.60
CA ALA A 362 11.14 16.00 15.02
C ALA A 362 10.35 14.76 15.44
N VAL A 363 10.91 14.05 16.42
CA VAL A 363 10.29 12.86 17.02
C VAL A 363 10.31 12.96 18.54
N VAL A 364 9.18 12.67 19.16
CA VAL A 364 9.07 12.57 20.62
C VAL A 364 8.64 11.15 21.00
N LEU A 365 9.50 10.45 21.72
CA LEU A 365 9.15 9.16 22.32
C LEU A 365 8.56 9.41 23.70
N THR A 366 7.43 8.75 24.01
CA THR A 366 6.80 8.83 25.34
C THR A 366 7.14 7.64 26.24
N GLY A 367 7.75 6.58 25.70
CA GLY A 367 8.13 5.37 26.43
C GLY A 367 8.86 4.37 25.54
N GLY A 368 8.69 3.10 25.86
CA GLY A 368 9.36 1.97 25.20
C GLY A 368 10.64 1.54 25.91
N SER A 369 11.26 0.48 25.41
CA SER A 369 12.53 -0.05 25.92
C SER A 369 13.67 -0.02 24.91
N GLU A 370 13.35 0.05 23.61
CA GLU A 370 14.34 -0.03 22.55
C GLU A 370 13.97 0.78 21.31
N ILE A 371 14.98 1.12 20.52
CA ILE A 371 14.88 1.67 19.16
C ILE A 371 15.56 0.67 18.23
N GLY A 372 14.82 0.19 17.24
CA GLY A 372 15.21 -0.88 16.32
C GLY A 372 16.28 -0.50 15.30
N GLU A 373 16.71 -1.50 14.53
CA GLU A 373 17.68 -1.33 13.45
C GLU A 373 17.10 -0.42 12.36
N ASP A 374 17.94 0.49 11.82
CA ASP A 374 17.60 1.42 10.74
C ASP A 374 16.34 2.27 10.99
N ALA A 375 15.88 2.39 12.24
CA ALA A 375 14.58 3.00 12.60
C ALA A 375 14.41 4.44 12.05
N PHE A 376 15.47 5.24 12.04
CA PHE A 376 15.49 6.63 11.55
C PHE A 376 16.59 6.85 10.50
N LYS A 377 16.99 5.82 9.79
CA LYS A 377 18.04 5.92 8.77
C LYS A 377 17.54 6.68 7.54
N TYR A 378 18.41 7.53 6.97
CA TYR A 378 18.08 8.43 5.86
C TYR A 378 17.01 9.48 6.15
N CYS A 379 16.82 9.87 7.40
CA CYS A 379 15.99 11.02 7.77
C CYS A 379 16.80 12.30 7.65
N ASP A 380 16.98 12.80 6.43
CA ASP A 380 17.97 13.85 6.10
C ASP A 380 17.76 15.19 6.81
N VAL A 381 16.50 15.52 7.16
CA VAL A 381 16.14 16.79 7.82
C VAL A 381 15.86 16.64 9.31
N LEU A 382 15.97 15.44 9.88
CA LEU A 382 15.68 15.18 11.28
C LEU A 382 16.59 16.00 12.20
N GLN A 383 16.00 16.97 12.90
CA GLN A 383 16.72 17.91 13.75
C GLN A 383 16.75 17.51 15.22
N GLY A 384 15.66 16.88 15.72
CA GLY A 384 15.56 16.54 17.13
C GLY A 384 14.78 15.29 17.43
N VAL A 385 15.33 14.45 18.31
CA VAL A 385 14.64 13.27 18.84
C VAL A 385 14.72 13.30 20.36
N TYR A 386 13.55 13.40 21.03
CA TYR A 386 13.49 13.21 22.46
C TYR A 386 13.33 11.74 22.81
N ILE A 387 14.20 11.23 23.67
CA ILE A 387 14.26 9.82 24.06
C ILE A 387 14.17 9.73 25.60
N PRO A 388 13.13 9.10 26.16
CA PRO A 388 12.95 8.97 27.60
C PRO A 388 13.91 7.95 28.23
N GLU A 389 14.10 8.03 29.56
CA GLU A 389 14.98 7.12 30.32
C GLU A 389 14.57 5.64 30.26
N SER A 390 13.32 5.34 29.88
CA SER A 390 12.85 3.97 29.71
C SER A 390 13.53 3.23 28.54
N ILE A 391 14.08 3.97 27.56
CA ILE A 391 14.87 3.38 26.47
C ILE A 391 16.24 2.99 27.00
N THR A 392 16.56 1.71 26.91
CA THR A 392 17.81 1.11 27.39
C THR A 392 18.60 0.38 26.31
N SER A 393 18.04 0.34 25.09
CA SER A 393 18.69 -0.24 23.91
C SER A 393 18.40 0.62 22.68
N ILE A 394 19.43 0.98 21.92
CA ILE A 394 19.32 1.66 20.63
C ILE A 394 20.24 0.91 19.66
N ALA A 395 19.69 0.44 18.55
CA ALA A 395 20.47 -0.23 17.52
C ALA A 395 21.55 0.70 16.94
N THR A 396 22.71 0.16 16.63
CA THR A 396 23.84 0.97 16.13
C THR A 396 23.55 1.66 14.79
N THR A 397 22.64 1.10 13.99
CA THR A 397 22.23 1.64 12.70
C THR A 397 21.01 2.55 12.76
N ALA A 398 20.42 2.73 13.96
CA ALA A 398 19.15 3.41 14.15
C ALA A 398 19.09 4.83 13.52
N PHE A 399 20.22 5.58 13.50
CA PHE A 399 20.33 6.95 12.99
C PHE A 399 21.34 7.07 11.84
N ASP A 400 21.74 5.98 11.21
CA ASP A 400 22.68 6.00 10.10
C ASP A 400 22.22 6.95 8.99
N GLU A 401 23.17 7.74 8.44
CA GLU A 401 22.93 8.73 7.36
C GLU A 401 22.01 9.91 7.75
N SER A 402 21.48 9.96 8.99
CA SER A 402 20.66 11.08 9.50
C SER A 402 21.56 12.14 10.14
N THR A 403 22.27 12.89 9.32
CA THR A 403 23.43 13.71 9.71
C THR A 403 23.09 14.97 10.53
N ARG A 404 21.82 15.40 10.57
CA ARG A 404 21.39 16.62 11.31
C ARG A 404 20.85 16.31 12.70
N VAL A 405 20.62 15.03 13.02
CA VAL A 405 19.93 14.63 14.25
C VAL A 405 20.70 15.03 15.51
N LYS A 406 19.94 15.53 16.46
CA LYS A 406 20.39 15.78 17.83
C LYS A 406 19.47 15.05 18.79
N LEU A 407 20.02 14.33 19.74
CA LEU A 407 19.25 13.60 20.72
C LEU A 407 19.02 14.45 21.97
N ALA A 408 17.82 14.34 22.53
CA ALA A 408 17.47 14.98 23.80
C ALA A 408 16.95 13.91 24.80
N GLY A 409 17.12 14.17 26.09
CA GLY A 409 16.67 13.28 27.16
C GLY A 409 17.26 13.69 28.51
N ALA A 410 17.15 12.80 29.49
CA ALA A 410 17.70 13.05 30.81
C ALA A 410 19.26 13.07 30.80
N ASP A 411 19.83 13.95 31.61
CA ASP A 411 21.27 14.02 31.79
C ASP A 411 21.80 12.75 32.49
N ASN A 412 22.98 12.30 32.11
CA ASN A 412 23.59 11.03 32.58
C ASN A 412 22.78 9.77 32.25
N SER A 413 21.95 9.81 31.21
CA SER A 413 21.14 8.69 30.74
C SER A 413 21.91 7.78 29.76
N TYR A 414 21.33 6.61 29.50
CA TYR A 414 21.80 5.70 28.44
C TYR A 414 21.88 6.40 27.07
N VAL A 415 20.91 7.28 26.78
CA VAL A 415 20.85 8.03 25.52
C VAL A 415 22.06 8.95 25.35
N GLN A 416 22.50 9.60 26.42
CA GLN A 416 23.71 10.42 26.39
C GLN A 416 24.97 9.57 26.14
N GLU A 417 25.05 8.39 26.77
CA GLU A 417 26.17 7.46 26.52
C GLU A 417 26.17 6.96 25.08
N TYR A 418 24.98 6.61 24.55
CA TYR A 418 24.81 6.21 23.15
C TYR A 418 25.25 7.33 22.19
N ALA A 419 24.75 8.54 22.40
CA ALA A 419 25.09 9.69 21.55
C ALA A 419 26.61 9.94 21.51
N ASN A 420 27.26 9.95 22.69
CA ASN A 420 28.70 10.11 22.80
C ASN A 420 29.49 9.01 22.09
N SER A 421 28.97 7.79 22.10
CA SER A 421 29.62 6.62 21.51
C SER A 421 29.47 6.55 19.98
N ASN A 422 28.48 7.26 19.40
CA ASN A 422 28.17 7.27 17.99
C ASN A 422 28.35 8.65 17.33
N ASP A 423 29.13 9.56 17.95
CA ASP A 423 29.44 10.90 17.46
C ASP A 423 28.18 11.77 17.19
N LEU A 424 27.09 11.53 17.92
CA LEU A 424 25.86 12.30 17.83
C LEU A 424 25.84 13.41 18.90
N THR A 425 25.19 14.54 18.57
CA THR A 425 24.98 15.63 19.53
C THR A 425 23.90 15.25 20.53
N PHE A 426 24.19 15.40 21.83
CA PHE A 426 23.22 15.25 22.91
C PHE A 426 22.94 16.60 23.60
N ASN A 427 21.66 16.87 23.85
CA ASN A 427 21.18 18.03 24.60
C ASN A 427 20.32 17.53 25.77
N PRO A 428 20.71 17.77 27.02
CA PRO A 428 19.88 17.37 28.16
C PRO A 428 18.55 18.16 28.18
N GLY A 429 17.47 17.51 28.59
CA GLY A 429 16.14 18.13 28.74
C GLY A 429 15.15 17.76 27.66
N TYR A 430 14.40 18.72 27.18
CA TYR A 430 13.24 18.59 26.31
C TYR A 430 13.46 19.21 24.93
N ILE A 431 12.59 18.87 23.97
CA ILE A 431 12.51 19.55 22.67
C ILE A 431 11.19 20.32 22.53
N ALA A 432 11.25 21.44 21.82
CA ALA A 432 10.08 22.11 21.25
C ALA A 432 10.28 22.25 19.74
N CYS A 433 9.32 21.78 18.97
CA CYS A 433 9.31 21.88 17.52
C CYS A 433 8.13 22.72 17.05
N SER A 434 8.36 23.59 16.09
CA SER A 434 7.32 24.34 15.39
C SER A 434 7.84 24.72 14.00
N TYR A 435 6.96 25.27 13.16
CA TYR A 435 7.34 25.74 11.83
C TYR A 435 6.86 27.16 11.58
N VAL A 436 7.55 27.87 10.70
CA VAL A 436 7.27 29.27 10.39
C VAL A 436 6.74 29.39 8.97
N VAL A 437 5.67 30.13 8.83
CA VAL A 437 5.05 30.41 7.53
C VAL A 437 4.83 31.92 7.35
N THR A 438 4.91 32.37 6.10
CA THR A 438 4.37 33.68 5.73
C THR A 438 2.91 33.54 5.33
N ARG A 439 2.10 34.50 5.78
CA ARG A 439 0.74 34.61 5.33
C ARG A 439 0.72 35.19 3.92
N GLU A 440 0.34 34.38 2.94
CA GLU A 440 -0.01 34.88 1.60
C GLU A 440 -1.50 34.89 1.37
N THR A 441 -1.95 35.93 0.69
CA THR A 441 -3.26 35.91 0.03
C THR A 441 -3.12 36.33 -1.42
N LYS A 442 -3.30 35.37 -2.30
CA LYS A 442 -3.91 35.65 -3.59
C LYS A 442 -5.39 35.39 -3.43
N SER A 443 -6.21 36.44 -3.62
CA SER A 443 -7.68 36.34 -3.81
C SER A 443 -8.55 35.93 -2.62
N GLY A 444 -8.23 36.27 -1.39
CA GLY A 444 -9.21 36.11 -0.26
C GLY A 444 -9.46 34.69 0.22
N GLU A 445 -8.81 33.71 -0.37
CA GLU A 445 -8.77 32.31 0.10
C GLU A 445 -7.41 32.02 0.72
N LEU A 446 -7.40 31.36 1.87
CA LEU A 446 -6.20 30.90 2.60
C LEU A 446 -5.55 29.72 1.87
N ASN A 447 -5.08 29.93 0.65
CA ASN A 447 -4.42 28.91 -0.14
C ASN A 447 -2.92 29.23 -0.23
N GLY A 448 -2.12 28.52 0.58
CA GLY A 448 -0.67 28.45 0.49
C GLY A 448 0.06 29.22 1.58
N TYR A 449 0.44 28.52 2.63
CA TYR A 449 1.51 28.95 3.51
C TYR A 449 2.84 28.64 2.81
N TYR A 450 3.72 29.63 2.69
CA TYR A 450 5.09 29.38 2.25
C TYR A 450 5.98 29.22 3.48
N ALA A 451 6.65 28.10 3.60
CA ALA A 451 7.68 27.89 4.58
C ALA A 451 8.78 28.95 4.43
N ILE A 452 9.28 29.47 5.54
CA ILE A 452 10.39 30.43 5.55
C ILE A 452 11.62 29.75 6.10
N SER A 453 12.62 29.53 5.26
CA SER A 453 13.94 29.09 5.68
C SER A 453 14.75 30.20 6.34
N GLU A 454 15.76 29.82 7.12
CA GLU A 454 16.68 30.72 7.77
C GLU A 454 16.06 31.70 8.82
N VAL A 455 14.83 31.41 9.28
CA VAL A 455 14.27 32.13 10.42
C VAL A 455 15.07 31.77 11.67
N THR A 456 15.66 32.74 12.31
CA THR A 456 16.37 32.55 13.58
C THR A 456 15.35 32.54 14.71
N ALA A 457 15.20 31.42 15.38
CA ALA A 457 14.40 31.28 16.58
C ALA A 457 15.30 31.30 17.80
N THR A 458 15.08 32.25 18.71
CA THR A 458 15.90 32.45 19.91
C THR A 458 15.07 32.50 21.16
N ASN A 459 15.54 31.80 22.19
CA ASN A 459 15.09 31.98 23.56
C ASN A 459 16.30 32.15 24.47
N ASN A 460 16.10 32.20 25.80
CA ASN A 460 17.19 32.38 26.75
C ASN A 460 18.19 31.20 26.81
N GLU A 461 17.83 30.04 26.27
CA GLU A 461 18.59 28.79 26.41
C GLU A 461 19.17 28.31 25.09
N SER A 462 18.52 28.60 23.96
CA SER A 462 18.92 28.05 22.68
C SER A 462 18.64 28.99 21.51
N VAL A 463 19.41 28.79 20.45
CA VAL A 463 19.26 29.46 19.15
C VAL A 463 19.24 28.39 18.08
N CYS A 464 18.24 28.41 17.22
CA CYS A 464 18.18 27.57 16.05
C CYS A 464 17.72 28.34 14.82
N ALA A 465 17.94 27.80 13.64
CA ALA A 465 17.40 28.31 12.40
C ALA A 465 16.40 27.33 11.81
N SER A 466 15.35 27.85 11.17
CA SER A 466 14.43 27.00 10.43
C SER A 466 15.11 26.45 9.16
N ASP A 467 14.70 25.28 8.76
CA ASP A 467 15.14 24.64 7.54
C ASP A 467 14.37 25.15 6.30
N GLU A 468 14.54 24.46 5.18
CA GLU A 468 13.89 24.78 3.91
C GLU A 468 12.36 24.60 3.93
N TYR A 469 11.83 23.84 4.88
CA TYR A 469 10.40 23.63 5.10
C TYR A 469 9.82 24.53 6.21
N GLY A 470 10.67 25.39 6.79
CA GLY A 470 10.30 26.33 7.85
C GLY A 470 10.31 25.74 9.26
N TYR A 471 10.65 24.47 9.43
CA TYR A 471 10.69 23.81 10.73
C TYR A 471 11.95 24.20 11.53
N PHE A 472 11.78 24.32 12.83
CA PHE A 472 12.86 24.53 13.78
C PHE A 472 12.64 23.73 15.06
N VAL A 473 13.74 23.26 15.65
CA VAL A 473 13.72 22.50 16.92
C VAL A 473 14.58 23.24 17.95
N ILE A 474 13.99 23.56 19.09
CA ILE A 474 14.64 24.20 20.23
C ILE A 474 14.83 23.17 21.33
N PHE A 475 16.00 23.20 21.97
CA PHE A 475 16.34 22.34 23.10
C PHE A 475 16.24 23.12 24.40
N LEU A 476 15.55 22.57 25.41
CA LEU A 476 15.18 23.23 26.65
C LEU A 476 15.56 22.37 27.86
N LEU A 477 16.17 22.97 28.87
CA LEU A 477 16.68 22.25 30.03
C LEU A 477 15.58 21.89 31.04
N GLU A 478 14.57 22.74 31.21
CA GLU A 478 13.61 22.62 32.29
C GLU A 478 12.16 22.77 31.80
N ASN A 479 11.21 22.37 32.63
CA ASN A 479 9.79 22.71 32.44
C ASN A 479 9.56 24.20 32.68
N GLY A 480 8.67 24.81 31.92
CA GLY A 480 8.37 26.23 32.08
C GLY A 480 7.55 26.79 30.92
N ASN A 481 7.26 28.07 31.05
CA ASN A 481 6.69 28.87 29.98
C ASN A 481 7.82 29.56 29.23
N TYR A 482 7.84 29.39 27.95
CA TYR A 482 8.89 29.90 27.09
C TYR A 482 8.34 30.90 26.08
N LYS A 483 9.14 31.90 25.79
CA LYS A 483 8.92 32.85 24.73
C LYS A 483 10.08 32.77 23.76
N CYS A 484 9.78 32.50 22.54
CA CYS A 484 10.74 32.42 21.45
C CYS A 484 10.60 33.65 20.54
N ASN A 485 11.69 34.36 20.31
CA ASN A 485 11.70 35.45 19.34
C ASN A 485 12.09 34.88 17.99
N LEU A 486 11.29 35.15 16.99
CA LEU A 486 11.51 34.76 15.61
C LEU A 486 11.99 35.98 14.82
N SER A 487 13.14 35.88 14.18
CA SER A 487 13.69 36.93 13.34
C SER A 487 14.15 36.39 12.00
N HIS A 488 13.93 37.16 10.95
CA HIS A 488 14.36 36.85 9.61
C HIS A 488 14.86 38.12 8.92
N LYS A 489 15.93 38.00 8.13
CA LYS A 489 16.57 39.15 7.45
C LYS A 489 15.63 40.00 6.59
N TYR A 490 14.51 39.46 6.15
CA TYR A 490 13.53 40.14 5.30
C TYR A 490 12.14 40.25 5.93
N GLY A 491 11.99 39.89 7.22
CA GLY A 491 10.69 39.81 7.90
C GLY A 491 10.59 40.75 9.10
N ILE A 492 9.36 40.92 9.56
CA ILE A 492 9.08 41.59 10.83
C ILE A 492 9.25 40.54 11.93
N ASP A 493 10.06 40.88 12.94
CA ASP A 493 10.24 40.02 14.12
C ASP A 493 8.90 39.67 14.72
N SER A 494 8.72 38.41 15.08
CA SER A 494 7.51 37.84 15.66
C SER A 494 7.86 37.11 16.95
N GLU A 495 6.87 36.84 17.76
CA GLU A 495 7.04 36.12 19.02
C GLU A 495 6.13 34.92 19.04
N PHE A 496 6.65 33.82 19.59
CA PHE A 496 5.97 32.56 19.77
C PHE A 496 6.10 32.13 21.23
N GLU A 497 4.96 31.85 21.87
CA GLU A 497 4.90 31.43 23.27
C GLU A 497 4.40 30.00 23.37
N PHE A 498 5.04 29.19 24.21
CA PHE A 498 4.64 27.81 24.48
C PHE A 498 5.02 27.40 25.90
N SER A 499 4.48 26.28 26.34
CA SER A 499 4.71 25.74 27.68
C SER A 499 5.19 24.31 27.62
N ILE A 500 6.24 24.01 28.37
CA ILE A 500 6.71 22.65 28.64
C ILE A 500 6.30 22.29 30.06
N SER A 501 5.44 21.28 30.22
CA SER A 501 4.92 20.84 31.51
C SER A 501 5.04 19.33 31.69
N SER A 502 6.25 18.81 31.82
CA SER A 502 6.56 17.36 31.90
C SER A 502 6.53 16.60 30.57
N SER A 503 6.33 17.27 29.46
CA SER A 503 6.34 16.67 28.12
C SER A 503 6.98 17.63 27.11
N ASN A 504 7.45 17.08 26.00
CA ASN A 504 7.92 17.90 24.87
C ASN A 504 6.75 18.63 24.22
N TYR A 505 7.07 19.63 23.43
CA TYR A 505 6.11 20.42 22.69
C TYR A 505 6.32 20.26 21.18
N ILE A 506 5.30 19.81 20.50
CA ILE A 506 5.23 19.84 19.03
C ILE A 506 3.99 20.67 18.67
N SER A 507 4.21 21.74 17.90
CA SER A 507 3.12 22.61 17.45
C SER A 507 2.58 22.10 16.12
N THR A 508 1.29 21.84 16.06
CA THR A 508 0.55 21.57 14.82
C THR A 508 0.12 22.85 14.11
N GLU A 509 0.20 24.00 14.80
CA GLU A 509 -0.12 25.31 14.24
C GLU A 509 1.16 26.07 13.88
N PRO A 510 1.22 26.70 12.70
CA PRO A 510 2.41 27.45 12.29
C PRO A 510 2.59 28.73 13.09
N CYS A 511 3.84 29.04 13.38
CA CYS A 511 4.22 30.38 13.78
C CYS A 511 4.08 31.32 12.58
N GLN A 512 3.22 32.31 12.67
CA GLN A 512 3.00 33.25 11.58
C GLN A 512 4.02 34.40 11.66
N MET A 513 4.78 34.60 10.60
CA MET A 513 5.65 35.75 10.43
C MET A 513 5.09 36.61 9.30
N ILE A 514 4.95 37.92 9.56
CA ILE A 514 4.46 38.86 8.56
C ILE A 514 5.66 39.48 7.86
N ASN A 515 5.91 39.06 6.63
CA ASN A 515 6.91 39.67 5.77
C ASN A 515 6.25 40.74 4.90
N PHE A 516 6.81 41.97 4.96
CA PHE A 516 6.49 43.07 4.03
C PHE A 516 5.01 43.51 3.99
N ASP A 517 4.19 43.22 4.99
CA ASP A 517 2.85 43.80 5.13
C ASP A 517 2.95 45.24 5.67
N PHE A 518 3.41 46.12 4.82
CA PHE A 518 3.58 47.56 5.16
C PHE A 518 2.26 48.29 5.32
N HIS A 519 1.17 47.75 4.73
CA HIS A 519 -0.17 48.28 4.85
C HIS A 519 -0.90 47.84 6.13
N LYS A 520 -0.35 46.82 6.83
CA LYS A 520 -0.89 46.23 8.06
C LYS A 520 -2.31 45.69 7.91
N ASP A 521 -2.62 45.15 6.74
CA ASP A 521 -3.91 44.49 6.50
C ASP A 521 -3.82 42.96 6.62
N GLY A 522 -2.66 42.43 7.00
CA GLY A 522 -2.40 40.99 7.16
C GLY A 522 -2.11 40.27 5.86
N TYR A 523 -1.86 41.02 4.77
CA TYR A 523 -1.65 40.48 3.45
C TYR A 523 -0.49 41.17 2.75
N ILE A 524 0.39 40.41 2.08
CA ILE A 524 1.40 40.98 1.19
C ILE A 524 0.80 41.12 -0.20
N ASN A 525 0.56 42.34 -0.66
CA ASN A 525 -0.13 42.60 -1.91
C ASN A 525 0.28 43.94 -2.54
N ALA A 526 -0.40 44.35 -3.61
CA ALA A 526 -0.10 45.59 -4.31
C ALA A 526 -0.19 46.87 -3.44
N LYS A 527 -0.88 46.84 -2.29
CA LYS A 527 -0.97 47.97 -1.37
C LYS A 527 0.38 48.18 -0.64
N ASP A 528 1.03 47.10 -0.25
CA ASP A 528 2.36 47.15 0.41
C ASP A 528 3.40 47.73 -0.51
N PHE A 529 3.38 47.30 -1.78
CA PHE A 529 4.23 47.92 -2.81
C PHE A 529 3.93 49.40 -3.00
N ALA A 530 2.70 49.80 -2.91
CA ALA A 530 2.32 51.20 -3.01
C ALA A 530 2.85 52.00 -1.81
N VAL A 531 2.93 51.40 -0.62
CA VAL A 531 3.53 52.01 0.59
C VAL A 531 5.04 52.15 0.40
N LEU A 532 5.75 51.08 0.03
CA LEU A 532 7.18 51.11 -0.25
C LEU A 532 7.52 52.15 -1.35
N ASN A 533 6.78 52.16 -2.44
CA ASN A 533 6.99 53.12 -3.53
C ASN A 533 6.73 54.59 -3.13
N ARG A 534 5.76 54.84 -2.23
CA ARG A 534 5.50 56.17 -1.67
C ARG A 534 6.68 56.64 -0.79
N HIS A 535 7.22 55.73 0.02
CA HIS A 535 8.38 56.00 0.85
C HIS A 535 9.63 56.34 0.01
N ILE A 536 9.99 55.49 -0.96
CA ILE A 536 11.11 55.71 -1.89
C ILE A 536 10.97 57.04 -2.63
N ARG A 537 9.76 57.52 -2.88
CA ARG A 537 9.50 58.82 -3.50
C ARG A 537 9.42 60.01 -2.51
N GLY A 538 9.74 59.78 -1.25
CA GLY A 538 9.70 60.79 -0.19
C GLY A 538 8.28 61.30 0.14
N LYS A 539 7.26 60.50 -0.13
CA LYS A 539 5.86 60.89 0.07
C LYS A 539 5.21 60.27 1.32
N ASP A 540 5.87 59.36 1.98
CA ASP A 540 5.35 58.66 3.18
C ASP A 540 6.55 58.37 4.11
N ALA A 541 6.46 58.81 5.35
CA ALA A 541 7.45 58.58 6.39
C ALA A 541 6.87 57.82 7.59
N SER A 542 5.77 57.15 7.42
CA SER A 542 5.04 56.50 8.49
C SER A 542 5.58 55.11 8.92
N ILE A 543 6.56 54.60 8.19
CA ILE A 543 7.19 53.31 8.47
C ILE A 543 8.67 53.53 8.75
N ASP A 544 9.21 52.86 9.74
CA ASP A 544 10.62 52.87 10.07
C ASP A 544 11.45 52.31 8.89
N GLU A 545 12.44 53.07 8.42
CA GLU A 545 13.30 52.73 7.26
C GLU A 545 13.93 51.35 7.37
N LYS A 546 14.24 50.88 8.60
CA LYS A 546 14.80 49.54 8.82
C LYS A 546 13.90 48.38 8.31
N TYR A 547 12.60 48.61 8.17
CA TYR A 547 11.67 47.62 7.63
C TYR A 547 11.46 47.76 6.13
N LEU A 548 11.92 48.83 5.55
CA LEU A 548 11.79 49.14 4.14
C LEU A 548 13.05 48.81 3.33
N ASP A 549 14.20 48.68 4.00
CA ASP A 549 15.46 48.15 3.43
C ASP A 549 15.36 46.64 3.31
N ILE A 550 14.70 46.18 2.24
CA ILE A 550 14.31 44.79 2.05
C ILE A 550 15.48 43.91 1.63
N ASN A 551 16.43 44.50 0.88
CA ASN A 551 17.64 43.82 0.42
C ASN A 551 18.80 43.97 1.41
N GLN A 552 18.60 44.73 2.52
CA GLN A 552 19.55 44.96 3.60
C GLN A 552 20.89 45.58 3.15
N ASP A 553 20.87 46.42 2.11
CA ASP A 553 22.06 47.14 1.65
C ASP A 553 22.32 48.46 2.42
N GLY A 554 21.45 48.80 3.36
CA GLY A 554 21.50 49.99 4.21
C GLY A 554 20.84 51.22 3.59
N VAL A 555 20.18 51.08 2.44
CA VAL A 555 19.57 52.21 1.72
C VAL A 555 18.21 51.83 1.14
N VAL A 556 17.15 52.46 1.60
CA VAL A 556 15.80 52.25 1.02
C VAL A 556 15.68 52.93 -0.35
N ASN A 557 15.64 52.11 -1.41
CA ASN A 557 15.63 52.62 -2.79
C ASN A 557 14.87 51.66 -3.76
N THR A 558 15.06 51.86 -5.05
CA THR A 558 14.40 51.07 -6.09
C THR A 558 14.84 49.60 -6.16
N ASP A 559 15.99 49.31 -5.54
CA ASP A 559 16.51 47.92 -5.52
C ASP A 559 15.72 47.10 -4.52
N ASP A 560 15.26 47.69 -3.38
CA ASP A 560 14.32 47.09 -2.44
C ASP A 560 13.00 46.76 -3.13
N TRP A 561 12.49 47.68 -3.93
CA TRP A 561 11.29 47.47 -4.71
C TRP A 561 11.46 46.32 -5.72
N SER A 562 12.60 46.23 -6.36
CA SER A 562 12.91 45.18 -7.33
C SER A 562 13.06 43.83 -6.64
N PHE A 563 13.66 43.83 -5.44
CA PHE A 563 13.83 42.65 -4.61
C PHE A 563 12.48 42.15 -4.09
N ALA A 564 11.65 43.02 -3.52
CA ALA A 564 10.32 42.68 -3.03
C ALA A 564 9.43 42.09 -4.13
N LYS A 565 9.60 42.47 -5.39
CA LYS A 565 8.86 41.93 -6.51
C LYS A 565 9.07 40.43 -6.72
N TYR A 566 10.22 39.88 -6.32
CA TYR A 566 10.49 38.44 -6.40
C TYR A 566 9.59 37.61 -5.48
N PHE A 567 9.09 38.19 -4.37
CA PHE A 567 8.29 37.49 -3.38
C PHE A 567 6.77 37.55 -3.64
N ILE A 568 6.33 38.28 -4.67
CA ILE A 568 4.89 38.46 -4.98
C ILE A 568 4.49 37.84 -6.35
N THR A 569 5.43 37.29 -7.07
CA THR A 569 5.14 36.56 -8.31
C THR A 569 4.96 35.10 -8.05
#